data_7c49630cc181da4fbe2ba7da5d51f75a
#
_entry.id   7c49630cc181da4fbe2ba7da5d51f75a
#
_cell.length_a   1.000
_cell.length_b   1.000
_cell.length_c   1.000
_cell.angle_alpha   90.00
_cell.angle_beta   90.00
_cell.angle_gamma   90.00
#
_symmetry.space_group_name_H-M   'P 1'
#
loop_
_entity.id
_entity.type
_entity.pdbx_description
1 polymer ?
#
loop_
_entity_poly.entity_id
_entity_poly.type
_entity_poly.pdbx_seq_one_letter_code
_entity_poly.pdbx_strand_id
1 'polypeptide(L)'
;MPSVYTTDRFERWFGSLRDLSAKRRIQARIDRVEDGHFGDCKPIREKVFEMRIQHGPGYRIYFTLHGSELVILLAGGDKSTQIADIEMAIREARQLEDKK
;
A
#
# COMPACT_ATOMS: atom_id res chain seq x y z
N MET A 1 11.61 -12.73 7.06
CA MET A 1 10.51 -11.80 7.30
C MET A 1 10.67 -10.60 6.39
N PRO A 2 9.61 -10.17 5.70
CA PRO A 2 9.74 -9.05 4.77
C PRO A 2 10.05 -7.73 5.49
N SER A 3 10.83 -6.89 4.85
CA SER A 3 11.00 -5.51 5.28
C SER A 3 10.01 -4.64 4.53
N VAL A 4 9.38 -3.70 5.21
CA VAL A 4 8.40 -2.80 4.62
C VAL A 4 8.99 -1.40 4.50
N TYR A 5 8.98 -0.87 3.29
CA TYR A 5 9.41 0.49 3.00
C TYR A 5 8.23 1.27 2.44
N THR A 6 8.30 2.58 2.50
CA THR A 6 7.22 3.46 2.02
C THR A 6 7.76 4.49 1.05
N THR A 7 6.90 4.95 0.14
CA THR A 7 7.19 6.10 -0.70
C THR A 7 6.74 7.37 0.03
N ASP A 8 7.24 8.52 -0.41
CA ASP A 8 6.77 9.81 0.11
C ASP A 8 5.27 9.98 -0.12
N ARG A 9 4.77 9.50 -1.27
CA ARG A 9 3.34 9.56 -1.57
C ARG A 9 2.53 8.80 -0.53
N PHE A 10 2.94 7.58 -0.18
CA PHE A 10 2.24 6.79 0.84
C PHE A 10 2.27 7.51 2.20
N GLU A 11 3.44 8.04 2.59
CA GLU A 11 3.58 8.72 3.88
C GLU A 11 2.70 9.96 3.98
N ARG A 12 2.60 10.75 2.90
CA ARG A 12 1.72 11.92 2.89
C ARG A 12 0.26 11.52 3.03
N TRP A 13 -0.16 10.48 2.32
CA TRP A 13 -1.53 9.99 2.43
C TRP A 13 -1.83 9.51 3.84
N PHE A 14 -0.96 8.66 4.38
CA PHE A 14 -1.14 8.09 5.72
C PHE A 14 -1.19 9.20 6.77
N GLY A 15 -0.29 10.17 6.67
CA GLY A 15 -0.23 11.30 7.59
C GLY A 15 -1.46 12.22 7.50
N SER A 16 -2.14 12.25 6.35
CA SER A 16 -3.32 13.09 6.16
C SER A 16 -4.60 12.51 6.76
N LEU A 17 -4.59 11.23 7.11
CA LEU A 17 -5.77 10.58 7.67
C LEU A 17 -6.12 11.16 9.04
N ARG A 18 -7.39 11.53 9.20
CA ARG A 18 -7.87 12.12 10.46
C ARG A 18 -8.46 11.09 11.41
N ASP A 19 -8.96 9.98 10.86
CA ASP A 19 -9.56 8.92 11.64
C ASP A 19 -8.46 8.08 12.29
N LEU A 20 -8.26 8.24 13.59
CA LEU A 20 -7.25 7.50 14.34
C LEU A 20 -7.51 6.00 14.34
N SER A 21 -8.78 5.60 14.36
CA SER A 21 -9.16 4.19 14.29
C SER A 21 -8.70 3.58 12.95
N ALA A 22 -8.88 4.32 11.86
CA ALA A 22 -8.41 3.90 10.55
C ALA A 22 -6.89 3.76 10.53
N LYS A 23 -6.17 4.75 11.07
CA LYS A 23 -4.70 4.68 11.13
C LYS A 23 -4.22 3.45 11.89
N ARG A 24 -4.86 3.12 13.01
CA ARG A 24 -4.49 1.94 13.78
C ARG A 24 -4.72 0.65 13.02
N ARG A 25 -5.83 0.55 12.30
CA ARG A 25 -6.14 -0.63 11.49
C ARG A 25 -5.17 -0.79 10.34
N ILE A 26 -4.83 0.31 9.69
CA ILE A 26 -3.86 0.31 8.60
C ILE A 26 -2.48 -0.12 9.13
N GLN A 27 -2.05 0.47 10.24
CA GLN A 27 -0.76 0.14 10.84
C GLN A 27 -0.71 -1.34 11.24
N ALA A 28 -1.79 -1.85 11.82
CA ALA A 28 -1.86 -3.26 12.21
C ALA A 28 -1.70 -4.19 11.00
N ARG A 29 -2.31 -3.82 9.85
CA ARG A 29 -2.16 -4.60 8.63
C ARG A 29 -0.72 -4.55 8.10
N ILE A 30 -0.07 -3.40 8.18
CA ILE A 30 1.34 -3.25 7.79
C ILE A 30 2.23 -4.10 8.69
N ASP A 31 1.98 -4.08 10.00
CA ASP A 31 2.75 -4.87 10.95
C ASP A 31 2.64 -6.38 10.64
N ARG A 32 1.45 -6.82 10.23
CA ARG A 32 1.24 -8.22 9.87
C ARG A 32 1.98 -8.59 8.59
N VAL A 33 2.13 -7.68 7.67
CA VAL A 33 2.94 -7.90 6.47
C VAL A 33 4.39 -8.18 6.85
N GLU A 34 4.92 -7.45 7.82
CA GLU A 34 6.27 -7.67 8.33
C GLU A 34 6.45 -9.08 8.93
N ASP A 35 5.35 -9.66 9.41
CA ASP A 35 5.32 -11.04 9.90
C ASP A 35 5.03 -12.06 8.79
N GLY A 36 4.88 -11.60 7.55
CA GLY A 36 4.61 -12.48 6.41
C GLY A 36 3.13 -12.72 6.13
N HIS A 37 2.21 -12.02 6.80
CA HIS A 37 0.77 -12.18 6.64
C HIS A 37 0.16 -11.00 5.90
N PHE A 38 -0.13 -11.19 4.61
CA PHE A 38 -0.64 -10.10 3.76
C PHE A 38 -2.13 -9.86 3.90
N GLY A 39 -2.90 -10.88 4.31
CA GLY A 39 -4.34 -10.73 4.46
C GLY A 39 -5.07 -10.56 3.14
N ASP A 40 -6.10 -9.72 3.13
CA ASP A 40 -6.97 -9.51 1.98
C ASP A 40 -6.24 -8.66 0.92
N CYS A 41 -5.58 -9.32 0.00
CA CYS A 41 -4.79 -8.71 -1.07
C CYS A 41 -5.07 -9.38 -2.40
N LYS A 42 -4.90 -8.62 -3.49
CA LYS A 42 -4.99 -9.17 -4.84
C LYS A 42 -4.02 -8.45 -5.78
N PRO A 43 -3.54 -9.13 -6.82
CA PRO A 43 -2.75 -8.45 -7.84
C PRO A 43 -3.65 -7.56 -8.70
N ILE A 44 -3.13 -6.40 -9.08
CA ILE A 44 -3.82 -5.48 -10.00
C ILE A 44 -3.21 -5.64 -11.40
N ARG A 45 -2.06 -5.01 -11.64
CA ARG A 45 -1.28 -5.15 -12.88
C ARG A 45 0.11 -4.54 -12.67
N GLU A 46 1.03 -4.87 -13.56
CA GLU A 46 2.40 -4.31 -13.55
C GLU A 46 3.10 -4.47 -12.21
N LYS A 47 2.92 -5.63 -11.58
CA LYS A 47 3.54 -5.97 -10.29
C LYS A 47 3.02 -5.15 -9.11
N VAL A 48 1.90 -4.47 -9.28
CA VAL A 48 1.23 -3.74 -8.20
C VAL A 48 0.12 -4.58 -7.62
N PHE A 49 0.05 -4.62 -6.30
CA PHE A 49 -0.96 -5.36 -5.54
C PHE A 49 -1.81 -4.38 -4.74
N GLU A 50 -3.05 -4.76 -4.47
CA GLU A 50 -3.98 -3.98 -3.66
C GLU A 50 -4.26 -4.73 -2.37
N MET A 51 -4.07 -4.06 -1.24
CA MET A 51 -4.46 -4.55 0.08
C MET A 51 -5.71 -3.80 0.51
N ARG A 52 -6.78 -4.54 0.83
CA ARG A 52 -8.06 -3.94 1.23
C ARG A 52 -8.21 -3.96 2.74
N ILE A 53 -8.63 -2.83 3.29
CA ILE A 53 -8.91 -2.68 4.71
C ILE A 53 -10.38 -2.30 4.83
N GLN A 54 -11.19 -3.24 5.34
CA GLN A 54 -12.64 -3.07 5.45
C GLN A 54 -12.98 -2.27 6.70
N HIS A 55 -12.88 -0.96 6.57
CA HIS A 55 -13.17 -0.02 7.63
C HIS A 55 -13.53 1.32 7.01
N GLY A 56 -14.59 1.98 7.51
CA GLY A 56 -15.00 3.29 7.02
C GLY A 56 -15.29 3.29 5.52
N PRO A 57 -14.67 4.20 4.76
CA PRO A 57 -14.91 4.32 3.31
C PRO A 57 -14.27 3.21 2.46
N GLY A 58 -13.67 2.21 3.10
CA GLY A 58 -13.00 1.13 2.38
C GLY A 58 -11.60 1.53 1.95
N TYR A 59 -10.67 1.55 2.89
CA TYR A 59 -9.29 1.95 2.61
C TYR A 59 -8.55 0.90 1.80
N ARG A 60 -7.62 1.36 0.99
CA ARG A 60 -6.78 0.50 0.15
C ARG A 60 -5.34 0.97 0.19
N ILE A 61 -4.42 0.01 0.21
CA ILE A 61 -2.98 0.28 0.13
C ILE A 61 -2.45 -0.47 -1.07
N TYR A 62 -1.70 0.22 -1.92
CA TYR A 62 -1.10 -0.36 -3.11
C TYR A 62 0.38 -0.56 -2.86
N PHE A 63 0.88 -1.74 -3.18
CA PHE A 63 2.27 -2.09 -2.90
C PHE A 63 2.85 -2.94 -4.01
N THR A 64 4.17 -3.02 -4.03
CA THR A 64 4.91 -3.91 -4.92
C THR A 64 5.92 -4.72 -4.12
N LEU A 65 6.41 -5.78 -4.71
CA LEU A 65 7.39 -6.67 -4.08
C LEU A 65 8.69 -6.63 -4.86
N HIS A 66 9.80 -6.56 -4.15
CA HIS A 66 11.13 -6.73 -4.71
C HIS A 66 11.72 -8.00 -4.11
N GLY A 67 11.77 -9.06 -4.90
CA GLY A 67 12.17 -10.36 -4.40
C GLY A 67 11.18 -10.87 -3.37
N SER A 68 11.65 -11.70 -2.44
CA SER A 68 10.81 -12.28 -1.39
C SER A 68 10.84 -11.49 -0.08
N GLU A 69 11.73 -10.52 0.03
CA GLU A 69 12.02 -9.88 1.32
C GLU A 69 11.64 -8.40 1.40
N LEU A 70 11.32 -7.75 0.30
CA LEU A 70 11.08 -6.31 0.30
C LEU A 70 9.69 -5.98 -0.20
N VAL A 71 8.92 -5.29 0.63
CA VAL A 71 7.59 -4.79 0.32
C VAL A 71 7.67 -3.26 0.30
N ILE A 72 7.19 -2.64 -0.78
CA ILE A 72 7.20 -1.18 -0.89
C ILE A 72 5.77 -0.70 -1.00
N LEU A 73 5.33 0.10 -0.03
CA LEU A 73 3.99 0.70 -0.02
C LEU A 73 4.04 1.95 -0.89
N LEU A 74 3.31 1.91 -2.01
CA LEU A 74 3.41 2.90 -3.07
C LEU A 74 2.44 4.07 -2.90
N ALA A 75 1.22 3.76 -2.53
CA ALA A 75 0.14 4.76 -2.43
C ALA A 75 -0.98 4.20 -1.57
N GLY A 76 -1.85 5.07 -1.11
CA GLY A 76 -3.04 4.68 -0.38
C GLY A 76 -4.21 5.54 -0.77
N GLY A 77 -5.40 5.10 -0.44
CA GLY A 77 -6.63 5.81 -0.72
C GLY A 77 -7.83 5.04 -0.20
N ASP A 78 -8.98 5.37 -0.72
CA ASP A 78 -10.20 4.66 -0.38
C ASP A 78 -10.94 4.23 -1.66
N LYS A 79 -12.11 3.65 -1.48
CA LYS A 79 -12.89 3.15 -2.61
C LYS A 79 -13.25 4.25 -3.61
N SER A 80 -13.45 5.48 -3.15
CA SER A 80 -13.87 6.58 -4.02
C SER A 80 -12.78 7.08 -4.95
N THR A 81 -11.51 6.85 -4.61
CA THR A 81 -10.35 7.32 -5.39
C THR A 81 -9.57 6.17 -6.02
N GLN A 82 -10.13 4.98 -6.03
CA GLN A 82 -9.42 3.74 -6.38
C GLN A 82 -8.74 3.81 -7.76
N ILE A 83 -9.43 4.25 -8.78
CA ILE A 83 -8.89 4.26 -10.14
C ILE A 83 -7.66 5.17 -10.24
N ALA A 84 -7.76 6.38 -9.71
CA ALA A 84 -6.65 7.32 -9.72
C ALA A 84 -5.47 6.81 -8.89
N ASP A 85 -5.77 6.22 -7.75
CA ASP A 85 -4.73 5.71 -6.85
C ASP A 85 -3.96 4.55 -7.46
N ILE A 86 -4.64 3.67 -8.20
CA ILE A 86 -3.99 2.58 -8.93
C ILE A 86 -3.00 3.14 -9.95
N GLU A 87 -3.42 4.14 -10.72
CA GLU A 87 -2.54 4.76 -11.72
C GLU A 87 -1.31 5.39 -11.07
N MET A 88 -1.49 6.05 -9.93
CA MET A 88 -0.37 6.64 -9.20
C MET A 88 0.57 5.57 -8.65
N ALA A 89 0.02 4.48 -8.13
CA ALA A 89 0.83 3.37 -7.62
C ALA A 89 1.68 2.75 -8.73
N ILE A 90 1.11 2.58 -9.92
CA ILE A 90 1.83 2.04 -11.06
C ILE A 90 2.98 2.97 -11.47
N ARG A 91 2.74 4.28 -11.48
CA ARG A 91 3.80 5.26 -11.77
C ARG A 91 4.94 5.18 -10.75
N GLU A 92 4.59 5.09 -9.47
CA GLU A 92 5.59 4.96 -8.41
C GLU A 92 6.42 3.68 -8.60
N ALA A 93 5.75 2.57 -8.92
CA ALA A 93 6.44 1.30 -9.16
C ALA A 93 7.40 1.39 -10.34
N ARG A 94 6.98 2.03 -11.43
CA ARG A 94 7.83 2.23 -12.61
C ARG A 94 9.06 3.06 -12.29
N GLN A 95 8.90 4.11 -11.50
CA GLN A 95 10.02 4.96 -11.09
C GLN A 95 11.04 4.20 -10.27
N LEU A 96 10.59 3.29 -9.43
CA LEU A 96 11.50 2.45 -8.65
C LEU A 96 12.33 1.52 -9.54
N GLU A 97 11.74 0.98 -10.60
CA GLU A 97 12.47 0.13 -11.54
C GLU A 97 13.49 0.94 -12.35
N ASP A 98 13.13 2.17 -12.73
CA ASP A 98 13.99 3.03 -13.53
C ASP A 98 15.24 3.50 -12.79
N LYS A 99 15.25 3.39 -11.47
CA LYS A 99 16.37 3.84 -10.64
C LYS A 99 17.42 2.77 -10.37
N LYS A 100 17.29 1.64 -11.01
CA LYS A 100 18.27 0.56 -10.84
C LYS A 100 19.59 0.84 -11.52
#